data_0612f76a1834a6691c3739a3d59a8c91
#
_entry.id   0612f76a1834a6691c3739a3d59a8c91
#
_cell.length_a   1.000
_cell.length_b   1.000
_cell.length_c   1.000
_cell.angle_alpha   90.00
_cell.angle_beta   90.00
_cell.angle_gamma   90.00
#
_symmetry.space_group_name_H-M   'P 1'
#
loop_
_entity.id
_entity.type
_entity.pdbx_description
1 polymer ?
#
loop_
_entity_poly.entity_id
_entity_poly.type
_entity_poly.pdbx_seq_one_letter_code
_entity_poly.pdbx_strand_id
1 'polypeptide(L)'
;MTDEFLQKYKELEQLVLSKFFVKEGESAIWALGSVPEFVALRPHLNAIREIRNFLTHQPKYENQSLITPTESAVKIVESLISKIHGPNTVYSICIKPSGVLCAKPEDEIEPILKIMRDNQYHIVPIIEKGKVVGVISDSTPATDLDAHIGRTVLFTAKTATIESAKLEIAECFKSGYRIQAVFVTETGKTTESLIGLLLPLQLV
;
A
#
# COMPACT_ATOMS: atom_id res chain seq x y z
N MET A 1 4.67 -4.02 25.62
CA MET A 1 3.32 -3.38 25.60
C MET A 1 3.36 -1.89 25.98
N THR A 2 3.77 -1.51 27.21
CA THR A 2 3.81 -0.07 27.60
C THR A 2 4.78 0.74 26.77
N ASP A 3 6.02 0.31 26.61
CA ASP A 3 7.00 1.00 25.78
C ASP A 3 6.63 1.05 24.31
N GLU A 4 6.07 -0.02 23.79
CA GLU A 4 5.55 -0.13 22.43
C GLU A 4 4.42 0.88 22.19
N PHE A 5 3.43 0.93 23.10
CA PHE A 5 2.34 1.91 23.03
C PHE A 5 2.88 3.35 23.03
N LEU A 6 3.79 3.68 23.97
CA LEU A 6 4.36 5.02 24.06
C LEU A 6 5.18 5.39 22.82
N GLN A 7 5.92 4.45 22.25
CA GLN A 7 6.67 4.65 21.01
C GLN A 7 5.73 4.92 19.83
N LYS A 8 4.69 4.10 19.65
CA LYS A 8 3.69 4.28 18.61
C LYS A 8 2.89 5.56 18.79
N TYR A 9 2.55 5.92 20.01
CA TYR A 9 1.86 7.18 20.29
C TYR A 9 2.72 8.39 19.92
N LYS A 10 4.02 8.37 20.22
CA LYS A 10 4.97 9.41 19.83
C LYS A 10 5.09 9.51 18.29
N GLU A 11 5.14 8.38 17.59
CA GLU A 11 5.12 8.32 16.13
C GLU A 11 3.85 9.01 15.58
N LEU A 12 2.68 8.70 16.16
CA LEU A 12 1.41 9.33 15.80
C LEU A 12 1.44 10.85 16.02
N GLU A 13 1.93 11.33 17.18
CA GLU A 13 2.04 12.77 17.46
C GLU A 13 2.93 13.48 16.41
N GLN A 14 4.09 12.92 16.11
CA GLN A 14 5.01 13.48 15.11
C GLN A 14 4.39 13.51 13.71
N LEU A 15 3.67 12.45 13.34
CA LEU A 15 2.98 12.37 12.06
C LEU A 15 1.87 13.42 11.94
N VAL A 16 1.09 13.63 12.99
CA VAL A 16 0.06 14.67 13.04
C VAL A 16 0.68 16.06 12.89
N LEU A 17 1.74 16.34 13.62
CA LEU A 17 2.46 17.64 13.55
C LEU A 17 3.06 17.89 12.16
N SER A 18 3.44 16.85 11.44
CA SER A 18 4.02 16.99 10.09
C SER A 18 2.97 17.20 8.99
N LYS A 19 1.74 16.73 9.18
CA LYS A 19 0.71 16.71 8.13
C LYS A 19 -0.47 17.66 8.36
N PHE A 20 -0.70 18.06 9.60
CA PHE A 20 -1.84 18.90 9.98
C PHE A 20 -1.39 20.17 10.66
N PHE A 21 -2.20 21.21 10.53
CA PHE A 21 -1.97 22.43 11.30
C PHE A 21 -2.38 22.20 12.76
N VAL A 22 -1.43 22.35 13.68
CA VAL A 22 -1.63 22.26 15.13
C VAL A 22 -1.20 23.59 15.73
N LYS A 23 -2.08 24.23 16.49
CA LYS A 23 -1.77 25.51 17.15
C LYS A 23 -0.71 25.30 18.22
N GLU A 24 0.10 26.32 18.46
CA GLU A 24 1.09 26.31 19.55
C GLU A 24 0.42 26.04 20.90
N GLY A 25 0.94 25.09 21.65
CA GLY A 25 0.37 24.66 22.95
C GLY A 25 -0.83 23.70 22.86
N GLU A 26 -1.32 23.39 21.65
CA GLU A 26 -2.41 22.45 21.47
C GLU A 26 -1.87 21.01 21.39
N SER A 27 -2.66 20.05 21.92
CA SER A 27 -2.34 18.63 21.77
C SER A 27 -2.57 18.19 20.32
N ALA A 28 -1.55 17.58 19.69
CA ALA A 28 -1.64 17.03 18.33
C ALA A 28 -2.82 16.07 18.16
N ILE A 29 -3.06 15.20 19.14
CA ILE A 29 -4.15 14.23 19.10
C ILE A 29 -5.52 14.91 19.23
N TRP A 30 -5.61 15.99 20.00
CA TRP A 30 -6.85 16.76 20.09
C TRP A 30 -7.12 17.50 18.77
N ALA A 31 -6.11 18.12 18.17
CA ALA A 31 -6.21 18.77 16.85
C ALA A 31 -6.66 17.78 15.76
N LEU A 32 -6.10 16.56 15.76
CA LEU A 32 -6.51 15.50 14.84
C LEU A 32 -8.00 15.19 14.96
N GLY A 33 -8.56 15.18 16.17
CA GLY A 33 -9.99 14.98 16.41
C GLY A 33 -10.90 16.08 15.83
N SER A 34 -10.34 17.23 15.44
CA SER A 34 -11.06 18.35 14.79
C SER A 34 -11.06 18.23 13.27
N VAL A 35 -10.23 17.39 12.68
CA VAL A 35 -10.20 17.12 11.24
C VAL A 35 -11.44 16.31 10.84
N PRO A 36 -12.20 16.71 9.81
CA PRO A 36 -13.48 16.08 9.43
C PRO A 36 -13.41 14.55 9.30
N GLU A 37 -12.33 14.04 8.71
CA GLU A 37 -12.10 12.60 8.47
C GLU A 37 -11.89 11.78 9.76
N PHE A 38 -11.53 12.44 10.88
CA PHE A 38 -11.25 11.81 12.16
C PHE A 38 -12.28 12.12 13.25
N VAL A 39 -13.28 12.95 12.97
CA VAL A 39 -14.33 13.34 13.94
C VAL A 39 -15.03 12.12 14.53
N ALA A 40 -15.36 11.12 13.72
CA ALA A 40 -15.98 9.87 14.18
C ALA A 40 -15.07 9.04 15.11
N LEU A 41 -13.76 9.28 15.09
CA LEU A 41 -12.76 8.57 15.90
C LEU A 41 -12.40 9.32 17.19
N ARG A 42 -13.02 10.47 17.48
CA ARG A 42 -12.79 11.24 18.73
C ARG A 42 -12.82 10.40 20.02
N PRO A 43 -13.75 9.47 20.20
CA PRO A 43 -13.75 8.63 21.40
C PRO A 43 -12.44 7.82 21.54
N HIS A 44 -11.95 7.24 20.45
CA HIS A 44 -10.69 6.49 20.44
C HIS A 44 -9.47 7.39 20.65
N LEU A 45 -9.44 8.58 20.02
CA LEU A 45 -8.39 9.58 20.21
C LEU A 45 -8.32 10.04 21.67
N ASN A 46 -9.45 10.30 22.31
CA ASN A 46 -9.49 10.64 23.72
C ASN A 46 -8.99 9.49 24.60
N ALA A 47 -9.42 8.26 24.33
CA ALA A 47 -9.01 7.09 25.12
C ALA A 47 -7.48 6.87 25.08
N ILE A 48 -6.86 6.89 23.89
CA ILE A 48 -5.40 6.73 23.79
C ILE A 48 -4.64 7.89 24.43
N ARG A 49 -5.17 9.12 24.37
CA ARG A 49 -4.59 10.29 25.05
C ARG A 49 -4.61 10.13 26.57
N GLU A 50 -5.73 9.70 27.13
CA GLU A 50 -5.84 9.45 28.58
C GLU A 50 -4.90 8.33 29.04
N ILE A 51 -4.79 7.24 28.30
CA ILE A 51 -3.83 6.15 28.57
C ILE A 51 -2.41 6.72 28.59
N ARG A 52 -2.02 7.49 27.58
CA ARG A 52 -0.68 8.11 27.51
C ARG A 52 -0.42 9.06 28.68
N ASN A 53 -1.39 9.93 29.01
CA ASN A 53 -1.27 10.87 30.11
C ASN A 53 -1.11 10.13 31.45
N PHE A 54 -1.87 9.07 31.66
CA PHE A 54 -1.72 8.26 32.87
C PHE A 54 -0.33 7.64 32.96
N LEU A 55 0.17 7.05 31.87
CA LEU A 55 1.47 6.38 31.84
C LEU A 55 2.65 7.35 32.06
N THR A 56 2.50 8.63 31.68
CA THR A 56 3.59 9.59 31.71
C THR A 56 3.57 10.53 32.93
N HIS A 57 2.41 10.83 33.49
CA HIS A 57 2.24 11.88 34.50
C HIS A 57 1.74 11.36 35.85
N GLN A 58 1.21 10.14 35.91
CA GLN A 58 0.75 9.59 37.18
C GLN A 58 1.89 8.96 38.00
N PRO A 59 1.81 9.02 39.35
CA PRO A 59 2.82 8.41 40.19
C PRO A 59 2.90 6.90 39.94
N LYS A 60 4.11 6.40 39.93
CA LYS A 60 4.37 4.95 39.88
C LYS A 60 4.34 4.38 41.29
N TYR A 61 3.79 3.20 41.45
CA TYR A 61 3.90 2.43 42.68
C TYR A 61 5.03 1.41 42.51
N GLU A 62 6.03 1.43 43.40
CA GLU A 62 7.21 0.55 43.33
C GLU A 62 7.90 0.56 41.94
N ASN A 63 8.01 1.73 41.30
CA ASN A 63 8.53 1.93 39.95
C ASN A 63 7.71 1.27 38.83
N GLN A 64 6.51 0.77 39.12
CA GLN A 64 5.61 0.18 38.13
C GLN A 64 4.43 1.12 37.85
N SER A 65 3.99 1.14 36.60
CA SER A 65 2.76 1.84 36.21
C SER A 65 1.55 1.06 36.76
N LEU A 66 0.55 1.79 37.25
CA LEU A 66 -0.70 1.21 37.74
C LEU A 66 -1.61 0.67 36.63
N ILE A 67 -1.31 0.99 35.37
CA ILE A 67 -2.04 0.46 34.19
C ILE A 67 -1.05 -0.06 33.16
N THR A 68 -1.53 -1.02 32.37
CA THR A 68 -0.82 -1.51 31.18
C THR A 68 -1.75 -1.36 30.00
N PRO A 69 -1.30 -0.72 28.89
CA PRO A 69 -2.09 -0.64 27.66
C PRO A 69 -2.44 -2.05 27.16
N THR A 70 -3.67 -2.21 26.69
CA THR A 70 -4.08 -3.44 26.03
C THR A 70 -3.54 -3.50 24.61
N GLU A 71 -3.46 -4.68 24.01
CA GLU A 71 -3.14 -4.85 22.57
C GLU A 71 -4.08 -4.03 21.67
N SER A 72 -5.35 -3.94 22.06
CA SER A 72 -6.34 -3.11 21.35
C SER A 72 -5.98 -1.62 21.34
N ALA A 73 -5.40 -1.10 22.42
CA ALA A 73 -4.95 0.30 22.47
C ALA A 73 -3.78 0.54 21.49
N VAL A 74 -2.85 -0.40 21.38
CA VAL A 74 -1.74 -0.33 20.40
C VAL A 74 -2.31 -0.38 18.97
N LYS A 75 -3.21 -1.31 18.67
CA LYS A 75 -3.87 -1.44 17.37
C LYS A 75 -4.64 -0.18 16.96
N ILE A 76 -5.28 0.52 17.90
CA ILE A 76 -5.95 1.80 17.62
C ILE A 76 -4.91 2.82 17.15
N VAL A 77 -3.79 2.97 17.84
CA VAL A 77 -2.73 3.91 17.44
C VAL A 77 -2.18 3.57 16.06
N GLU A 78 -1.91 2.30 15.77
CA GLU A 78 -1.44 1.83 14.46
C GLU A 78 -2.44 2.09 13.34
N SER A 79 -3.73 1.87 13.60
CA SER A 79 -4.78 2.15 12.62
C SER A 79 -4.91 3.65 12.30
N LEU A 80 -4.70 4.53 13.29
CA LEU A 80 -4.68 5.97 13.10
C LEU A 80 -3.46 6.41 12.27
N ILE A 81 -2.27 5.87 12.57
CA ILE A 81 -1.06 6.11 11.78
C ILE A 81 -1.29 5.71 10.32
N SER A 82 -1.81 4.51 10.09
CA SER A 82 -2.12 4.01 8.75
C SER A 82 -3.13 4.90 8.03
N LYS A 83 -4.17 5.36 8.72
CA LYS A 83 -5.19 6.26 8.16
C LYS A 83 -4.61 7.64 7.79
N ILE A 84 -3.69 8.19 8.59
CA ILE A 84 -3.02 9.48 8.31
C ILE A 84 -2.05 9.36 7.14
N HIS A 85 -1.35 8.24 7.01
CA HIS A 85 -0.50 7.97 5.83
C HIS A 85 -1.30 7.98 4.53
N GLY A 86 -2.59 7.79 4.62
CA GLY A 86 -3.52 7.72 3.50
C GLY A 86 -3.83 6.28 3.12
N PRO A 87 -4.70 6.09 2.14
CA PRO A 87 -5.09 4.75 1.72
C PRO A 87 -3.85 3.96 1.29
N ASN A 88 -3.81 2.69 1.66
CA ASN A 88 -2.80 1.77 1.16
C ASN A 88 -2.79 1.83 -0.37
N THR A 89 -1.74 2.40 -0.93
CA THR A 89 -1.62 2.55 -2.38
C THR A 89 -1.03 1.28 -2.98
N VAL A 90 -1.37 1.03 -4.22
CA VAL A 90 -0.79 -0.09 -4.98
C VAL A 90 0.74 0.00 -5.01
N TYR A 91 1.31 1.22 -4.97
CA TYR A 91 2.75 1.42 -4.92
C TYR A 91 3.41 0.90 -3.65
N SER A 92 2.70 0.88 -2.51
CA SER A 92 3.27 0.40 -1.24
C SER A 92 3.49 -1.12 -1.23
N ILE A 93 2.71 -1.86 -2.02
CA ILE A 93 2.75 -3.34 -2.04
C ILE A 93 3.28 -3.93 -3.36
N CYS A 94 3.46 -3.12 -4.42
CA CYS A 94 3.91 -3.62 -5.71
C CYS A 94 5.38 -4.08 -5.67
N ILE A 95 5.71 -5.06 -6.50
CA ILE A 95 7.07 -5.49 -6.78
C ILE A 95 7.75 -4.36 -7.56
N LYS A 96 8.87 -3.86 -7.06
CA LYS A 96 9.63 -2.79 -7.72
C LYS A 96 10.33 -3.32 -8.98
N PRO A 97 10.68 -2.46 -9.97
CA PRO A 97 11.27 -2.89 -11.23
C PRO A 97 12.51 -3.79 -11.09
N SER A 98 13.32 -3.57 -10.05
CA SER A 98 14.49 -4.41 -9.76
C SER A 98 14.15 -5.85 -9.36
N GLY A 99 12.93 -6.11 -8.95
CA GLY A 99 12.43 -7.45 -8.59
C GLY A 99 11.56 -8.09 -9.68
N VAL A 100 11.35 -7.42 -10.81
CA VAL A 100 10.52 -7.92 -11.92
C VAL A 100 11.40 -8.49 -13.00
N LEU A 101 11.17 -9.75 -13.39
CA LEU A 101 11.75 -10.29 -14.62
C LEU A 101 11.13 -9.53 -15.80
N CYS A 102 11.97 -8.88 -16.60
CA CYS A 102 11.58 -8.14 -17.80
C CYS A 102 12.30 -8.70 -19.01
N ALA A 103 11.64 -8.67 -20.16
CA ALA A 103 12.22 -8.94 -21.46
C ALA A 103 12.40 -7.64 -22.26
N LYS A 104 13.25 -7.64 -23.25
CA LYS A 104 13.36 -6.59 -24.26
C LYS A 104 12.75 -7.08 -25.58
N PRO A 105 12.37 -6.16 -26.49
CA PRO A 105 11.83 -6.53 -27.80
C PRO A 105 12.73 -7.44 -28.63
N GLU A 106 14.06 -7.30 -28.46
CA GLU A 106 15.09 -8.08 -29.18
C GLU A 106 15.44 -9.41 -28.51
N ASP A 107 14.93 -9.70 -27.32
CA ASP A 107 15.27 -10.94 -26.61
C ASP A 107 14.60 -12.16 -27.26
N GLU A 108 15.33 -13.28 -27.29
CA GLU A 108 14.79 -14.57 -27.71
C GLU A 108 13.74 -15.07 -26.71
N ILE A 109 12.60 -15.51 -27.22
CA ILE A 109 11.46 -15.92 -26.37
C ILE A 109 11.72 -17.23 -25.62
N GLU A 110 12.43 -18.18 -26.24
CA GLU A 110 12.60 -19.54 -25.69
C GLU A 110 13.34 -19.58 -24.34
N PRO A 111 14.45 -18.84 -24.13
CA PRO A 111 15.07 -18.71 -22.82
C PRO A 111 14.14 -18.09 -21.77
N ILE A 112 13.33 -17.10 -22.16
CA ILE A 112 12.38 -16.44 -21.24
C ILE A 112 11.30 -17.42 -20.81
N LEU A 113 10.71 -18.17 -21.74
CA LEU A 113 9.70 -19.19 -21.45
C LEU A 113 10.26 -20.30 -20.54
N LYS A 114 11.55 -20.64 -20.68
CA LYS A 114 12.22 -21.58 -19.76
C LYS A 114 12.29 -21.00 -18.35
N ILE A 115 12.74 -19.75 -18.19
CA ILE A 115 12.82 -19.07 -16.90
C ILE A 115 11.41 -18.97 -16.28
N MET A 116 10.40 -18.63 -17.07
CA MET A 116 9.01 -18.57 -16.61
C MET A 116 8.53 -19.91 -16.05
N ARG A 117 8.78 -21.02 -16.75
CA ARG A 117 8.42 -22.37 -16.28
C ARG A 117 9.17 -22.76 -15.00
N ASP A 118 10.49 -22.55 -14.98
CA ASP A 118 11.34 -22.95 -13.87
C ASP A 118 11.00 -22.18 -12.57
N ASN A 119 10.51 -20.93 -12.69
CA ASN A 119 10.14 -20.06 -11.57
C ASN A 119 8.64 -19.88 -11.37
N GLN A 120 7.80 -20.55 -12.16
CA GLN A 120 6.33 -20.43 -12.13
C GLN A 120 5.82 -18.98 -12.35
N TYR A 121 6.52 -18.23 -13.20
CA TYR A 121 6.07 -16.92 -13.60
C TYR A 121 5.04 -17.03 -14.72
N HIS A 122 3.87 -16.41 -14.53
CA HIS A 122 2.76 -16.46 -15.50
C HIS A 122 2.81 -15.31 -16.49
N ILE A 123 3.55 -14.24 -16.20
CA ILE A 123 3.64 -13.05 -17.03
C ILE A 123 5.00 -12.38 -16.90
N VAL A 124 5.54 -11.92 -18.02
CA VAL A 124 6.78 -11.15 -18.12
C VAL A 124 6.53 -9.94 -19.02
N PRO A 125 6.69 -8.71 -18.53
CA PRO A 125 6.57 -7.51 -19.37
C PRO A 125 7.76 -7.38 -20.32
N ILE A 126 7.48 -6.95 -21.54
CA ILE A 126 8.50 -6.54 -22.51
C ILE A 126 8.69 -5.03 -22.33
N ILE A 127 9.91 -4.62 -22.03
CA ILE A 127 10.25 -3.22 -21.71
C ILE A 127 11.14 -2.62 -22.78
N GLU A 128 10.68 -1.48 -23.31
CA GLU A 128 11.52 -0.61 -24.16
C GLU A 128 11.56 0.80 -23.57
N LYS A 129 12.78 1.33 -23.35
CA LYS A 129 12.99 2.69 -22.77
C LYS A 129 12.22 2.93 -21.47
N GLY A 130 12.12 1.88 -20.65
CA GLY A 130 11.42 1.91 -19.36
C GLY A 130 9.90 1.72 -19.43
N LYS A 131 9.32 1.63 -20.62
CA LYS A 131 7.87 1.45 -20.84
C LYS A 131 7.55 0.02 -21.18
N VAL A 132 6.35 -0.43 -20.77
CA VAL A 132 5.83 -1.73 -21.20
C VAL A 132 5.33 -1.60 -22.62
N VAL A 133 5.93 -2.35 -23.54
CA VAL A 133 5.55 -2.37 -24.97
C VAL A 133 4.90 -3.69 -25.39
N GLY A 134 4.93 -4.70 -24.50
CA GLY A 134 4.31 -6.00 -24.73
C GLY A 134 4.36 -6.84 -23.48
N VAL A 135 3.77 -8.03 -23.55
CA VAL A 135 3.81 -9.03 -22.48
C VAL A 135 4.01 -10.43 -23.06
N ILE A 136 4.76 -11.25 -22.33
CA ILE A 136 4.84 -12.69 -22.58
C ILE A 136 4.03 -13.35 -21.47
N SER A 137 3.02 -14.14 -21.81
CA SER A 137 2.25 -14.91 -20.83
C SER A 137 2.34 -16.42 -21.15
N ASP A 138 2.05 -17.23 -20.16
CA ASP A 138 2.00 -18.69 -20.30
C ASP A 138 0.92 -19.17 -21.28
N SER A 139 -0.10 -18.35 -21.51
CA SER A 139 -1.25 -18.67 -22.39
C SER A 139 -1.15 -18.10 -23.80
N THR A 140 -0.36 -17.03 -24.00
CA THR A 140 -0.21 -16.40 -25.33
C THR A 140 1.06 -15.54 -25.35
N PRO A 141 2.12 -15.96 -26.04
CA PRO A 141 3.24 -15.06 -26.31
C PRO A 141 2.76 -14.02 -27.34
N ALA A 142 2.44 -12.81 -26.89
CA ALA A 142 2.01 -11.74 -27.75
C ALA A 142 2.80 -10.47 -27.50
N THR A 143 3.29 -9.91 -28.59
CA THR A 143 4.02 -8.63 -28.62
C THR A 143 3.06 -7.43 -28.68
N ASP A 144 1.77 -7.65 -28.86
CA ASP A 144 0.75 -6.59 -28.93
C ASP A 144 0.17 -6.30 -27.55
N LEU A 145 0.64 -5.24 -26.92
CA LEU A 145 0.18 -4.82 -25.59
C LEU A 145 -1.32 -4.47 -25.59
N ASP A 146 -1.83 -3.84 -26.65
CA ASP A 146 -3.21 -3.36 -26.72
C ASP A 146 -4.21 -4.52 -26.68
N ALA A 147 -3.84 -5.69 -27.21
CA ALA A 147 -4.65 -6.89 -27.14
C ALA A 147 -4.79 -7.45 -25.71
N HIS A 148 -3.89 -7.09 -24.80
CA HIS A 148 -3.85 -7.59 -23.44
C HIS A 148 -4.43 -6.63 -22.40
N ILE A 149 -4.48 -5.32 -22.68
CA ILE A 149 -5.03 -4.32 -21.75
C ILE A 149 -6.51 -4.60 -21.47
N GLY A 150 -6.88 -4.61 -20.19
CA GLY A 150 -8.23 -4.91 -19.72
C GLY A 150 -8.66 -6.37 -19.82
N ARG A 151 -7.82 -7.26 -20.39
CA ARG A 151 -8.11 -8.71 -20.55
C ARG A 151 -7.15 -9.57 -19.73
N THR A 152 -5.87 -9.28 -19.80
CA THR A 152 -4.81 -10.03 -19.13
C THR A 152 -3.99 -9.11 -18.19
N VAL A 153 -3.87 -7.84 -18.53
CA VAL A 153 -3.14 -6.84 -17.75
C VAL A 153 -3.94 -5.57 -17.56
N LEU A 154 -3.68 -4.86 -16.47
CA LEU A 154 -4.19 -3.54 -16.19
C LEU A 154 -3.03 -2.57 -15.97
N PHE A 155 -3.29 -1.28 -16.15
CA PHE A 155 -2.39 -0.20 -15.77
C PHE A 155 -3.07 0.65 -14.70
N THR A 156 -2.35 1.00 -13.65
CA THR A 156 -2.89 1.80 -12.55
C THR A 156 -1.88 2.85 -12.10
N ALA A 157 -2.38 3.96 -11.55
CA ALA A 157 -1.54 5.00 -10.99
C ALA A 157 -0.89 4.54 -9.68
N LYS A 158 0.34 5.00 -9.41
CA LYS A 158 1.03 4.71 -8.13
C LYS A 158 0.22 5.15 -6.90
N THR A 159 -0.62 6.17 -7.05
CA THR A 159 -1.48 6.72 -6.01
C THR A 159 -2.83 6.00 -5.88
N ALA A 160 -3.16 5.09 -6.80
CA ALA A 160 -4.38 4.30 -6.72
C ALA A 160 -4.41 3.47 -5.44
N THR A 161 -5.58 3.33 -4.85
CA THR A 161 -5.75 2.53 -3.63
C THR A 161 -5.78 1.04 -3.97
N ILE A 162 -5.40 0.21 -3.01
CA ILE A 162 -5.54 -1.25 -3.14
C ILE A 162 -7.00 -1.61 -3.44
N GLU A 163 -7.94 -0.94 -2.78
CA GLU A 163 -9.37 -1.19 -2.99
C GLU A 163 -9.82 -0.85 -4.41
N SER A 164 -9.37 0.29 -4.97
CA SER A 164 -9.70 0.64 -6.37
C SER A 164 -9.14 -0.40 -7.36
N ALA A 165 -7.93 -0.90 -7.14
CA ALA A 165 -7.35 -1.93 -7.98
C ALA A 165 -8.12 -3.26 -7.88
N LYS A 166 -8.59 -3.66 -6.69
CA LYS A 166 -9.46 -4.82 -6.49
C LYS A 166 -10.76 -4.69 -7.28
N LEU A 167 -11.41 -3.54 -7.19
CA LEU A 167 -12.66 -3.29 -7.92
C LEU A 167 -12.47 -3.38 -9.43
N GLU A 168 -11.40 -2.81 -9.95
CA GLU A 168 -11.09 -2.84 -11.39
C GLU A 168 -10.84 -4.28 -11.88
N ILE A 169 -10.07 -5.08 -11.12
CA ILE A 169 -9.88 -6.51 -11.42
C ILE A 169 -11.20 -7.27 -11.36
N ALA A 170 -12.05 -6.99 -10.36
CA ALA A 170 -13.36 -7.64 -10.24
C ALA A 170 -14.28 -7.33 -11.42
N GLU A 171 -14.27 -6.11 -11.94
CA GLU A 171 -15.04 -5.73 -13.14
C GLU A 171 -14.54 -6.47 -14.39
N CYS A 172 -13.22 -6.60 -14.56
CA CYS A 172 -12.65 -7.40 -15.65
C CYS A 172 -13.09 -8.87 -15.53
N PHE A 173 -13.09 -9.43 -14.32
CA PHE A 173 -13.52 -10.81 -14.09
C PHE A 173 -15.01 -11.02 -14.42
N LYS A 174 -15.89 -10.10 -14.04
CA LYS A 174 -17.31 -10.13 -14.43
C LYS A 174 -17.52 -10.13 -15.96
N SER A 175 -16.59 -9.45 -16.66
CA SER A 175 -16.58 -9.40 -18.13
C SER A 175 -15.95 -10.64 -18.79
N GLY A 176 -15.58 -11.67 -17.99
CA GLY A 176 -14.99 -12.91 -18.47
C GLY A 176 -13.47 -12.85 -18.70
N TYR A 177 -12.80 -11.78 -18.25
CA TYR A 177 -11.36 -11.60 -18.39
C TYR A 177 -10.61 -11.91 -17.09
N ARG A 178 -9.43 -12.50 -17.21
CA ARG A 178 -8.57 -12.86 -16.07
C ARG A 178 -7.32 -12.00 -16.07
N ILE A 179 -7.27 -11.01 -15.19
CA ILE A 179 -6.09 -10.19 -15.00
C ILE A 179 -4.98 -11.00 -14.32
N GLN A 180 -3.81 -11.06 -14.94
CA GLN A 180 -2.61 -11.75 -14.43
C GLN A 180 -1.63 -10.80 -13.77
N ALA A 181 -1.59 -9.53 -14.22
CA ALA A 181 -0.76 -8.50 -13.62
C ALA A 181 -1.39 -7.11 -13.73
N VAL A 182 -1.04 -6.25 -12.77
CA VAL A 182 -1.34 -4.82 -12.80
C VAL A 182 0.00 -4.07 -12.85
N PHE A 183 0.24 -3.34 -13.92
CA PHE A 183 1.41 -2.50 -14.09
C PHE A 183 1.16 -1.14 -13.43
N VAL A 184 2.07 -0.76 -12.55
CA VAL A 184 1.99 0.52 -11.83
C VAL A 184 2.87 1.53 -12.55
N THR A 185 2.29 2.65 -12.93
CA THR A 185 2.98 3.79 -13.56
C THR A 185 2.67 5.08 -12.78
N GLU A 186 3.22 6.20 -13.20
CA GLU A 186 3.05 7.45 -12.45
C GLU A 186 1.58 7.86 -12.34
N THR A 187 0.85 7.86 -13.47
CA THR A 187 -0.58 8.26 -13.53
C THR A 187 -1.51 7.18 -14.07
N GLY A 188 -1.03 5.96 -14.29
CA GLY A 188 -1.83 4.84 -14.81
C GLY A 188 -1.84 4.72 -16.34
N LYS A 189 -1.01 5.48 -17.05
CA LYS A 189 -0.96 5.44 -18.51
C LYS A 189 0.04 4.42 -19.02
N THR A 190 -0.29 3.75 -20.13
CA THR A 190 0.57 2.78 -20.82
C THR A 190 1.85 3.41 -21.40
N THR A 191 1.80 4.71 -21.68
CA THR A 191 2.93 5.48 -22.26
C THR A 191 3.98 5.88 -21.23
N GLU A 192 3.76 5.61 -19.97
CA GLU A 192 4.65 5.96 -18.86
C GLU A 192 5.62 4.82 -18.54
N SER A 193 6.70 5.16 -17.81
CA SER A 193 7.64 4.15 -17.34
C SER A 193 7.01 3.24 -16.28
N LEU A 194 7.34 1.96 -16.33
CA LEU A 194 6.96 0.99 -15.31
C LEU A 194 7.67 1.32 -13.99
N ILE A 195 6.93 1.53 -12.93
CA ILE A 195 7.44 1.76 -11.57
C ILE A 195 7.13 0.63 -10.60
N GLY A 196 6.31 -0.32 -11.01
CA GLY A 196 6.03 -1.53 -10.24
C GLY A 196 5.11 -2.49 -10.95
N LEU A 197 5.10 -3.72 -10.46
CA LEU A 197 4.20 -4.79 -10.88
C LEU A 197 3.46 -5.34 -9.67
N LEU A 198 2.16 -5.51 -9.79
CA LEU A 198 1.31 -6.09 -8.77
C LEU A 198 0.65 -7.36 -9.32
N LEU A 199 0.75 -8.43 -8.56
CA LEU A 199 0.02 -9.67 -8.86
C LEU A 199 -1.33 -9.66 -8.14
N PRO A 200 -2.42 -10.14 -8.76
CA PRO A 200 -3.73 -10.19 -8.10
C PRO A 200 -3.74 -10.90 -6.75
N LEU A 201 -2.88 -11.90 -6.55
CA LEU A 201 -2.71 -12.59 -5.26
C LEU A 201 -2.20 -11.69 -4.13
N GLN A 202 -1.53 -10.59 -4.43
CA GLN A 202 -1.06 -9.62 -3.42
C GLN A 202 -2.19 -8.70 -2.93
N LEU A 203 -3.35 -8.78 -3.56
CA LEU A 203 -4.52 -7.99 -3.24
C LEU A 203 -5.54 -8.74 -2.36
N VAL A 204 -5.32 -10.01 -2.08
CA VAL A 204 -6.25 -10.85 -1.29
C VAL A 204 -6.06 -10.64 0.21
#